data_81fb3fb05acd950556b9323b1a9bf1bc
#
_entry.id   81fb3fb05acd950556b9323b1a9bf1bc
#
_cell.length_a   1.000
_cell.length_b   1.000
_cell.length_c   1.000
_cell.angle_alpha   90.00
_cell.angle_beta   90.00
_cell.angle_gamma   90.00
#
_symmetry.space_group_name_H-M   'P 1'
#
loop_
_entity.id
_entity.type
_entity.pdbx_description
1 polymer ?
#
loop_
_entity_poly.entity_id
_entity_poly.type
_entity_poly.pdbx_seq_one_letter_code
_entity_poly.pdbx_strand_id
1 'polypeptide(L)'
;MAWMKLAFETQSLPSLLTMDQRVITNNSRISVVEREGDWLQLKIKDLTPSDQGWYLCQINTDPMVSDRAFLEVKGLWKKNQS
;
A
#
# COMPACT_ATOMS: atom_id res chain seq x y z
N MET A 1 7.32 -6.70 9.21
CA MET A 1 6.25 -5.79 8.76
C MET A 1 6.01 -5.98 7.27
N ALA A 2 4.78 -6.09 6.89
CA ALA A 2 4.45 -6.30 5.49
C ALA A 2 3.32 -5.38 5.07
N TRP A 3 3.41 -4.85 3.87
CA TRP A 3 2.35 -4.05 3.26
C TRP A 3 1.68 -4.87 2.18
N MET A 4 0.37 -4.82 2.15
CA MET A 4 -0.43 -5.54 1.17
C MET A 4 -1.51 -4.63 0.65
N LYS A 5 -1.94 -4.89 -0.58
CA LYS A 5 -3.11 -4.23 -1.12
C LYS A 5 -4.25 -5.22 -1.16
N LEU A 6 -5.38 -4.83 -0.57
CA LEU A 6 -6.57 -5.67 -0.60
C LEU A 6 -7.28 -5.48 -1.92
N ALA A 7 -7.79 -6.58 -2.46
CA ALA A 7 -8.53 -6.51 -3.70
C ALA A 7 -9.94 -5.97 -3.44
N PHE A 8 -10.46 -5.27 -4.43
CA PHE A 8 -11.84 -4.82 -4.39
C PHE A 8 -12.80 -5.98 -4.42
N GLU A 9 -12.43 -6.98 -5.19
CA GLU A 9 -13.30 -8.13 -5.35
C GLU A 9 -13.06 -9.10 -4.23
N THR A 10 -14.13 -9.58 -3.66
CA THR A 10 -14.08 -10.40 -2.46
C THR A 10 -13.39 -11.73 -2.64
N GLN A 11 -13.17 -12.13 -3.88
CA GLN A 11 -12.61 -13.44 -4.15
C GLN A 11 -11.13 -13.42 -4.48
N SER A 12 -10.55 -12.23 -4.54
CA SER A 12 -9.14 -12.12 -4.84
C SER A 12 -8.32 -12.06 -3.56
N LEU A 13 -7.17 -12.67 -3.58
CA LEU A 13 -6.26 -12.63 -2.45
C LEU A 13 -5.58 -11.28 -2.39
N PRO A 14 -5.21 -10.83 -1.19
CA PRO A 14 -4.42 -9.62 -1.06
C PRO A 14 -3.10 -9.76 -1.82
N SER A 15 -2.66 -8.65 -2.38
CA SER A 15 -1.38 -8.61 -3.09
C SER A 15 -0.30 -8.13 -2.15
N LEU A 16 0.73 -8.94 -1.96
CA LEU A 16 1.86 -8.57 -1.14
C LEU A 16 2.70 -7.52 -1.87
N LEU A 17 2.90 -6.39 -1.24
CA LEU A 17 3.65 -5.29 -1.82
C LEU A 17 5.09 -5.26 -1.33
N THR A 18 5.27 -5.34 -0.01
CA THR A 18 6.58 -5.28 0.59
C THR A 18 6.66 -6.28 1.74
N MET A 19 7.87 -6.69 2.05
CA MET A 19 8.16 -7.48 3.24
C MET A 19 9.41 -6.91 3.87
N ASP A 20 9.27 -6.38 5.09
CA ASP A 20 10.31 -5.61 5.74
C ASP A 20 10.74 -4.50 4.78
N GLN A 21 12.01 -4.37 4.50
CA GLN A 21 12.51 -3.33 3.63
C GLN A 21 12.57 -3.74 2.16
N ARG A 22 12.05 -4.91 1.83
CA ARG A 22 12.13 -5.44 0.47
C ARG A 22 10.83 -5.19 -0.26
N VAL A 23 10.92 -4.62 -1.44
CA VAL A 23 9.78 -4.46 -2.33
C VAL A 23 9.62 -5.76 -3.11
N ILE A 24 8.46 -6.39 -2.92
CA ILE A 24 8.15 -7.68 -3.55
C ILE A 24 7.40 -7.49 -4.86
N THR A 25 6.54 -6.47 -4.89
CA THR A 25 5.72 -6.22 -6.08
C THR A 25 6.58 -5.80 -7.27
N ASN A 26 6.08 -6.08 -8.47
CA ASN A 26 6.71 -5.63 -9.70
C ASN A 26 6.40 -4.17 -10.02
N ASN A 27 5.56 -3.54 -9.23
CA ASN A 27 5.17 -2.16 -9.48
C ASN A 27 6.27 -1.23 -9.04
N SER A 28 6.96 -0.62 -10.02
CA SER A 28 8.11 0.23 -9.75
C SER A 28 7.74 1.54 -9.06
N ARG A 29 6.45 1.85 -8.97
CA ARG A 29 6.00 3.06 -8.30
C ARG A 29 5.92 2.90 -6.79
N ILE A 30 6.10 1.69 -6.29
CA ILE A 30 5.99 1.40 -4.87
C ILE A 30 7.38 1.31 -4.27
N SER A 31 7.54 1.96 -3.14
CA SER A 31 8.77 1.90 -2.38
C SER A 31 8.44 1.95 -0.90
N VAL A 32 9.43 1.66 -0.08
CA VAL A 32 9.28 1.65 1.36
C VAL A 32 10.39 2.53 1.94
N VAL A 33 10.02 3.34 2.92
CA VAL A 33 10.96 4.24 3.58
C VAL A 33 10.96 3.92 5.07
N GLU A 34 12.16 3.72 5.62
CA GLU A 34 12.30 3.49 7.05
C GLU A 34 12.20 4.80 7.80
N ARG A 35 11.39 4.79 8.84
CA ARG A 35 11.20 5.94 9.72
C ARG A 35 11.67 5.59 11.12
N GLU A 36 11.78 6.60 11.95
CA GLU A 36 12.17 6.41 13.34
C GLU A 36 11.21 5.46 14.04
N GLY A 37 11.75 4.66 14.95
CA GLY A 37 10.95 3.71 15.73
C GLY A 37 10.61 2.45 14.96
N ASP A 38 11.43 2.11 13.96
CA ASP A 38 11.25 0.91 13.15
C ASP A 38 9.95 0.90 12.34
N TRP A 39 9.46 2.07 12.01
CA TRP A 39 8.31 2.20 11.14
C TRP A 39 8.75 2.15 9.68
N LEU A 40 8.00 1.41 8.89
CA LEU A 40 8.21 1.37 7.45
C LEU A 40 7.02 2.05 6.78
N GLN A 41 7.31 3.13 6.09
CA GLN A 41 6.28 3.89 5.40
C GLN A 41 6.20 3.45 3.95
N LEU A 42 5.00 3.07 3.52
CA LEU A 42 4.76 2.73 2.12
C LEU A 42 4.60 4.02 1.32
N LYS A 43 5.30 4.10 0.20
CA LYS A 43 5.20 5.24 -0.70
C LYS A 43 4.77 4.75 -2.08
N ILE A 44 3.81 5.44 -2.64
CA ILE A 44 3.32 5.15 -3.99
C ILE A 44 3.39 6.44 -4.77
N LYS A 45 4.17 6.45 -5.84
CA LYS A 45 4.30 7.65 -6.67
C LYS A 45 3.48 7.49 -7.95
N ASP A 46 3.24 8.62 -8.61
CA ASP A 46 2.52 8.66 -9.90
C ASP A 46 1.19 7.93 -9.78
N LEU A 47 0.38 8.34 -8.82
CA LEU A 47 -0.88 7.69 -8.51
C LEU A 47 -1.79 7.61 -9.72
N THR A 48 -2.40 6.46 -9.89
CA THR A 48 -3.44 6.23 -10.89
C THR A 48 -4.73 5.82 -10.19
N PRO A 49 -5.87 5.91 -10.86
CA PRO A 49 -7.13 5.50 -10.24
C PRO A 49 -7.11 4.05 -9.76
N SER A 50 -6.34 3.20 -10.39
CA SER A 50 -6.27 1.79 -9.98
C SER A 50 -5.54 1.60 -8.66
N ASP A 51 -4.84 2.62 -8.17
CA ASP A 51 -4.19 2.53 -6.87
C ASP A 51 -5.16 2.71 -5.71
N GLN A 52 -6.36 3.16 -5.99
CA GLN A 52 -7.36 3.36 -4.96
C GLN A 52 -7.75 2.04 -4.33
N GLY A 53 -7.92 2.06 -3.03
CA GLY A 53 -8.37 0.89 -2.32
C GLY A 53 -7.80 0.81 -0.91
N TRP A 54 -7.99 -0.34 -0.31
CA TRP A 54 -7.51 -0.61 1.04
C TRP A 54 -6.11 -1.17 1.01
N TYR A 55 -5.29 -0.66 1.88
CA TYR A 55 -3.93 -1.15 2.09
C TYR A 55 -3.81 -1.65 3.52
N LEU A 56 -3.21 -2.81 3.68
CA LEU A 56 -3.08 -3.47 4.97
C LEU A 56 -1.61 -3.53 5.35
N CYS A 57 -1.32 -3.13 6.59
CA CYS A 57 0.00 -3.26 7.17
C CYS A 57 -0.07 -4.30 8.27
N GLN A 58 0.78 -5.32 8.19
CA GLN A 58 0.87 -6.35 9.22
C GLN A 58 2.20 -6.26 9.94
N ILE A 59 2.13 -6.20 11.25
CA ILE A 59 3.32 -6.16 12.10
C ILE A 59 3.45 -7.52 12.77
N ASN A 60 4.60 -8.13 12.58
CA ASN A 60 4.83 -9.50 13.04
C ASN A 60 5.20 -9.52 14.51
N THR A 61 4.21 -9.28 15.34
CA THR A 61 4.33 -9.37 16.79
C THR A 61 3.50 -10.53 17.30
N ASP A 62 3.55 -10.79 18.61
CA ASP A 62 2.79 -11.86 19.22
C ASP A 62 1.92 -11.27 20.33
N PRO A 63 0.60 -11.13 20.07
CA PRO A 63 -0.12 -11.50 18.85
C PRO A 63 0.17 -10.55 17.70
N MET A 64 -0.07 -11.03 16.49
CA MET A 64 0.13 -10.22 15.30
C MET A 64 -0.81 -9.02 15.32
N VAL A 65 -0.29 -7.87 14.95
CA VAL A 65 -1.05 -6.62 14.85
C VAL A 65 -1.18 -6.26 13.39
N SER A 66 -2.37 -5.90 12.98
CA SER A 66 -2.59 -5.41 11.63
C SER A 66 -3.41 -4.13 11.68
N ASP A 67 -3.17 -3.28 10.70
CA ASP A 67 -3.89 -2.03 10.55
C ASP A 67 -4.11 -1.80 9.07
N ARG A 68 -5.12 -1.01 8.74
CA ARG A 68 -5.45 -0.76 7.35
C ARG A 68 -5.83 0.69 7.15
N ALA A 69 -5.62 1.14 5.92
CA ALA A 69 -5.96 2.50 5.52
C ALA A 69 -6.50 2.48 4.11
N PHE A 70 -7.43 3.35 3.85
CA PHE A 70 -8.01 3.49 2.54
C PHE A 70 -7.32 4.63 1.81
N LEU A 71 -6.81 4.34 0.63
CA LEU A 71 -6.24 5.35 -0.25
C LEU A 71 -7.30 5.75 -1.26
N GLU A 72 -7.67 6.99 -1.24
CA GLU A 72 -8.60 7.55 -2.21
C GLU A 72 -7.82 8.35 -3.22
N VAL A 73 -7.98 8.02 -4.49
CA VAL A 73 -7.29 8.71 -5.57
C VAL A 73 -8.31 9.58 -6.26
N LYS A 74 -8.15 10.89 -6.11
CA LYS A 74 -9.07 11.83 -6.71
C LYS A 74 -8.31 13.03 -7.22
N GLY A 75 -8.89 13.72 -8.14
CA GLY A 75 -8.30 14.92 -8.69
C GLY A 75 -7.45 14.70 -9.90
N LEU A 76 -7.08 13.44 -10.20
CA LEU A 76 -6.23 13.19 -11.35
C LEU A 76 -6.90 13.59 -12.65
N TRP A 77 -8.18 13.27 -12.78
CA TRP A 77 -8.91 13.64 -13.98
C TRP A 77 -9.36 15.07 -13.96
N LYS A 78 -9.40 15.70 -12.81
CA LYS A 78 -9.80 17.09 -12.72
C LYS A 78 -8.82 18.00 -13.43
N LYS A 79 -7.57 17.65 -13.43
CA LYS A 79 -6.57 18.42 -14.14
C LYS A 79 -6.84 18.43 -15.62
N ASN A 80 -7.38 17.35 -16.12
CA ASN A 80 -7.65 17.21 -17.53
C ASN A 80 -8.89 17.98 -17.96
N GLN A 81 -9.67 18.38 -16.99
CA GLN A 81 -10.91 19.10 -17.26
C GLN A 81 -10.74 20.59 -17.22
N SER A 82 -9.67 21.03 -16.69
CA SER A 82 -9.43 22.46 -16.56
C SER A 82 -8.78 23.04 -17.79
#